data_569cc5480909c9064d486b988bf1ee2e
#
_entry.id   569cc5480909c9064d486b988bf1ee2e
#
_cell.length_a   1.000
_cell.length_b   1.000
_cell.length_c   1.000
_cell.angle_alpha   90.00
_cell.angle_beta   90.00
_cell.angle_gamma   90.00
#
_symmetry.space_group_name_H-M   'P 1'
#
loop_
_entity.id
_entity.type
_entity.pdbx_description
1 polymer ?
#
loop_
_entity_poly.entity_id
_entity_poly.type
_entity_poly.pdbx_seq_one_letter_code
_entity_poly.pdbx_strand_id
1 'polypeptide(L)'
;TDPKIERINLNLEELDIAQLNKLSKMIKPSNFKSLLTNKIKKGKLISEIEIFLSEKGELENFIAKGNIKSLDTELFSDLSFTNATLSFFADKNDILIKNILGDLNDIKISDGDIKINFENGVKIRSNFKSKIDLDKELLNNYIKFLNNNKFTKAIGELNGDFNNTFSINLDKTYKVENYNYNITGNIKNSKFELQHPFKNNFIKNEIKDINFSNLNLAMNFSPETIKLEGEGKYSLNDIDFFKINLNNEIKKDKFNLLLNLDYGEDLKLDIINYKKSEDAIANLSLNLQKNKNETKIINLQFLEGKNSIQINDLDLKENKFSSFKSISVDTLNNNFSIKNEKKIFIKGRKFDATNLAKFFKNQV
;
A
#
# COMPACT_ATOMS: atom_id res chain seq x y z
N THR A 1 -53.99 -9.31 -35.91
CA THR A 1 -52.75 -9.51 -35.12
C THR A 1 -52.73 -8.46 -34.05
N ASP A 2 -52.72 -8.89 -32.80
CA ASP A 2 -52.62 -7.97 -31.68
C ASP A 2 -51.32 -7.16 -31.80
N PRO A 3 -51.33 -5.85 -31.48
CA PRO A 3 -50.14 -5.02 -31.53
C PRO A 3 -49.11 -5.53 -30.56
N LYS A 4 -47.89 -5.81 -31.05
CA LYS A 4 -46.78 -6.24 -30.23
C LYS A 4 -45.91 -5.04 -29.87
N ILE A 5 -45.52 -4.92 -28.62
CA ILE A 5 -44.57 -3.91 -28.14
C ILE A 5 -43.16 -4.50 -28.32
N GLU A 6 -42.37 -3.92 -29.20
CA GLU A 6 -40.99 -4.34 -29.47
C GLU A 6 -39.98 -3.46 -28.71
N ARG A 7 -40.36 -2.21 -28.41
CA ARG A 7 -39.47 -1.23 -27.78
C ARG A 7 -40.21 -0.30 -26.81
N ILE A 8 -39.60 -0.05 -25.67
CA ILE A 8 -40.09 0.91 -24.67
C ILE A 8 -38.98 1.94 -24.40
N ASN A 9 -39.31 3.20 -24.56
CA ASN A 9 -38.39 4.31 -24.22
C ASN A 9 -38.87 4.99 -22.97
N LEU A 10 -37.96 5.12 -21.98
CA LEU A 10 -38.20 5.82 -20.73
C LEU A 10 -37.21 6.99 -20.63
N ASN A 11 -37.73 8.16 -20.32
CA ASN A 11 -36.91 9.33 -20.04
C ASN A 11 -37.16 9.77 -18.60
N LEU A 12 -36.12 9.72 -17.78
CA LEU A 12 -36.15 10.15 -16.39
C LEU A 12 -35.47 11.51 -16.32
N GLU A 13 -36.26 12.56 -16.13
CA GLU A 13 -35.71 13.90 -16.00
C GLU A 13 -35.14 14.09 -14.60
N GLU A 14 -35.05 14.30 -13.68
CA GLU A 14 -34.39 14.35 -12.38
C GLU A 14 -35.19 13.57 -11.32
N LEU A 15 -34.79 12.32 -11.12
CA LEU A 15 -35.39 11.43 -10.15
C LEU A 15 -34.51 11.31 -8.89
N ASP A 16 -35.09 11.51 -7.71
CA ASP A 16 -34.43 11.17 -6.45
C ASP A 16 -34.28 9.64 -6.38
N ILE A 17 -33.03 9.17 -6.27
CA ILE A 17 -32.72 7.71 -6.22
C ILE A 17 -33.39 7.04 -5.01
N ALA A 18 -33.61 7.78 -3.90
CA ALA A 18 -34.35 7.25 -2.77
C ALA A 18 -35.80 6.85 -3.12
N GLN A 19 -36.39 7.45 -4.15
CA GLN A 19 -37.72 7.05 -4.64
C GLN A 19 -37.69 5.71 -5.37
N LEU A 20 -36.55 5.32 -5.99
CA LEU A 20 -36.37 3.99 -6.58
C LEU A 20 -36.50 2.88 -5.50
N ASN A 21 -36.22 3.17 -4.26
CA ASN A 21 -36.44 2.25 -3.16
C ASN A 21 -37.94 1.85 -3.02
N LYS A 22 -38.86 2.74 -3.38
CA LYS A 22 -40.30 2.40 -3.40
C LYS A 22 -40.62 1.44 -4.55
N LEU A 23 -40.02 1.67 -5.72
CA LEU A 23 -40.17 0.79 -6.88
C LEU A 23 -39.48 -0.58 -6.65
N SER A 24 -38.39 -0.60 -5.91
CA SER A 24 -37.66 -1.83 -5.60
C SER A 24 -38.51 -2.84 -4.82
N LYS A 25 -39.52 -2.39 -4.08
CA LYS A 25 -40.47 -3.30 -3.40
C LYS A 25 -41.24 -4.19 -4.38
N MET A 26 -41.39 -3.78 -5.62
CA MET A 26 -42.05 -4.51 -6.69
C MET A 26 -41.12 -5.49 -7.43
N ILE A 27 -39.80 -5.39 -7.20
CA ILE A 27 -38.78 -6.23 -7.83
C ILE A 27 -38.54 -7.47 -6.96
N LYS A 28 -38.37 -8.64 -7.59
CA LYS A 28 -37.98 -9.86 -6.89
C LYS A 28 -36.69 -9.66 -6.07
N PRO A 29 -36.52 -10.36 -4.95
CA PRO A 29 -35.28 -10.31 -4.17
C PRO A 29 -34.07 -10.59 -5.06
N SER A 30 -33.09 -9.68 -5.03
CA SER A 30 -31.85 -9.77 -5.80
C SER A 30 -30.76 -8.94 -5.12
N ASN A 31 -29.50 -9.20 -5.48
CA ASN A 31 -28.37 -8.40 -4.99
C ASN A 31 -28.50 -6.92 -5.41
N PHE A 32 -29.03 -6.67 -6.60
CA PHE A 32 -29.32 -5.31 -7.09
C PHE A 32 -30.37 -4.60 -6.22
N LYS A 33 -31.45 -5.30 -5.85
CA LYS A 33 -32.46 -4.77 -4.91
C LYS A 33 -31.82 -4.42 -3.55
N SER A 34 -31.01 -5.32 -3.01
CA SER A 34 -30.32 -5.09 -1.73
C SER A 34 -29.40 -3.86 -1.79
N LEU A 35 -28.67 -3.68 -2.89
CA LEU A 35 -27.82 -2.52 -3.12
C LEU A 35 -28.64 -1.22 -3.16
N LEU A 36 -29.70 -1.18 -3.92
CA LEU A 36 -30.58 0.01 -4.01
C LEU A 36 -31.23 0.36 -2.67
N THR A 37 -31.68 -0.63 -1.91
CA THR A 37 -32.44 -0.38 -0.68
C THR A 37 -31.57 -0.06 0.53
N ASN A 38 -30.39 -0.65 0.62
CA ASN A 38 -29.59 -0.61 1.85
C ASN A 38 -28.34 0.25 1.73
N LYS A 39 -27.81 0.45 0.53
CA LYS A 39 -26.50 1.07 0.32
C LYS A 39 -26.58 2.51 -0.17
N ILE A 40 -27.55 2.83 -1.02
CA ILE A 40 -27.70 4.19 -1.56
C ILE A 40 -28.57 5.02 -0.62
N LYS A 41 -28.01 6.10 -0.09
CA LYS A 41 -28.68 7.00 0.88
C LYS A 41 -29.37 8.18 0.21
N LYS A 42 -28.73 8.78 -0.78
CA LYS A 42 -29.29 9.87 -1.60
C LYS A 42 -28.63 9.95 -2.97
N GLY A 43 -29.18 10.71 -3.87
CA GLY A 43 -28.66 10.99 -5.19
C GLY A 43 -29.75 11.40 -6.15
N LYS A 44 -29.40 12.10 -7.22
CA LYS A 44 -30.30 12.51 -8.29
C LYS A 44 -29.90 11.81 -9.58
N LEU A 45 -30.85 11.11 -10.19
CA LEU A 45 -30.67 10.34 -11.43
C LEU A 45 -31.34 11.07 -12.59
N ILE A 46 -30.60 11.27 -13.67
CA ILE A 46 -31.10 11.65 -14.98
C ILE A 46 -30.74 10.51 -15.93
N SER A 47 -31.70 9.89 -16.61
CA SER A 47 -31.42 8.73 -17.43
C SER A 47 -32.38 8.56 -18.59
N GLU A 48 -31.86 8.11 -19.73
CA GLU A 48 -32.62 7.59 -20.86
C GLU A 48 -32.44 6.07 -20.88
N ILE A 49 -33.54 5.33 -20.97
CA ILE A 49 -33.54 3.88 -20.95
C ILE A 49 -34.37 3.39 -22.18
N GLU A 50 -33.75 2.57 -22.99
CA GLU A 50 -34.39 1.88 -24.09
C GLU A 50 -34.46 0.38 -23.77
N ILE A 51 -35.62 -0.21 -23.80
CA ILE A 51 -35.86 -1.62 -23.54
C ILE A 51 -36.31 -2.29 -24.82
N PHE A 52 -35.63 -3.34 -25.22
CA PHE A 52 -35.92 -4.15 -26.40
C PHE A 52 -36.56 -5.46 -25.98
N LEU A 53 -37.72 -5.76 -26.55
CA LEU A 53 -38.50 -6.97 -26.24
C LEU A 53 -38.55 -7.89 -27.47
N SER A 54 -38.50 -9.19 -27.23
CA SER A 54 -38.69 -10.22 -28.20
C SER A 54 -40.17 -10.26 -28.69
N GLU A 55 -40.41 -10.99 -29.75
CA GLU A 55 -41.79 -11.25 -30.24
C GLU A 55 -42.70 -11.88 -29.17
N LYS A 56 -42.12 -12.53 -28.16
CA LYS A 56 -42.85 -13.12 -27.02
C LYS A 56 -43.01 -12.17 -25.85
N GLY A 57 -42.53 -10.91 -25.95
CA GLY A 57 -42.55 -9.94 -24.87
C GLY A 57 -41.46 -10.16 -23.80
N GLU A 58 -40.46 -11.00 -24.09
CA GLU A 58 -39.33 -11.22 -23.16
C GLU A 58 -38.26 -10.16 -23.40
N LEU A 59 -37.52 -9.78 -22.33
CA LEU A 59 -36.42 -8.83 -22.41
C LEU A 59 -35.26 -9.41 -23.23
N GLU A 60 -34.99 -8.84 -24.41
CA GLU A 60 -33.82 -9.15 -25.22
C GLU A 60 -32.59 -8.37 -24.81
N ASN A 61 -32.75 -7.05 -24.74
CA ASN A 61 -31.69 -6.14 -24.35
C ASN A 61 -32.27 -4.89 -23.72
N PHE A 62 -31.42 -4.10 -23.06
CA PHE A 62 -31.72 -2.71 -22.70
C PHE A 62 -30.47 -1.86 -22.94
N ILE A 63 -30.67 -0.58 -23.13
CA ILE A 63 -29.61 0.44 -23.13
C ILE A 63 -30.04 1.50 -22.14
N ALA A 64 -29.23 1.72 -21.12
CA ALA A 64 -29.44 2.77 -20.13
C ALA A 64 -28.22 3.69 -20.12
N LYS A 65 -28.43 4.99 -20.29
CA LYS A 65 -27.38 6.00 -20.18
C LYS A 65 -27.88 7.16 -19.33
N GLY A 66 -26.96 7.78 -18.61
CA GLY A 66 -27.34 8.89 -17.74
C GLY A 66 -26.24 9.38 -16.85
N ASN A 67 -26.68 10.23 -15.92
CA ASN A 67 -25.81 10.83 -14.91
C ASN A 67 -26.44 10.68 -13.53
N ILE A 68 -25.59 10.50 -12.55
CA ILE A 68 -25.97 10.57 -11.14
C ILE A 68 -25.21 11.74 -10.51
N LYS A 69 -25.92 12.58 -9.75
CA LYS A 69 -25.35 13.73 -9.02
C LYS A 69 -25.62 13.61 -7.54
N SER A 70 -24.71 14.14 -6.73
CA SER A 70 -24.82 14.19 -5.28
C SER A 70 -25.16 12.80 -4.66
N LEU A 71 -24.53 11.74 -5.19
CA LEU A 71 -24.70 10.38 -4.72
C LEU A 71 -23.98 10.20 -3.39
N ASP A 72 -24.70 9.72 -2.38
CA ASP A 72 -24.12 9.19 -1.16
C ASP A 72 -24.45 7.70 -1.06
N THR A 73 -23.43 6.87 -0.98
CA THR A 73 -23.57 5.42 -0.90
C THR A 73 -22.57 4.84 0.07
N GLU A 74 -22.96 3.75 0.71
CA GLU A 74 -22.08 2.92 1.53
C GLU A 74 -21.61 1.73 0.70
N LEU A 75 -20.33 1.69 0.37
CA LEU A 75 -19.76 0.61 -0.44
C LEU A 75 -19.60 -0.68 0.37
N PHE A 76 -19.00 -0.55 1.57
CA PHE A 76 -18.85 -1.61 2.57
C PHE A 76 -19.17 -1.03 3.94
N SER A 77 -19.25 -1.87 4.99
CA SER A 77 -19.30 -1.36 6.35
C SER A 77 -18.10 -0.41 6.58
N ASP A 78 -18.36 0.81 7.00
CA ASP A 78 -17.39 1.85 7.31
C ASP A 78 -16.67 2.50 6.09
N LEU A 79 -17.06 2.17 4.85
CA LEU A 79 -16.55 2.80 3.65
C LEU A 79 -17.68 3.51 2.89
N SER A 80 -17.75 4.82 3.03
CA SER A 80 -18.76 5.67 2.40
C SER A 80 -18.18 6.44 1.21
N PHE A 81 -18.94 6.50 0.13
CA PHE A 81 -18.63 7.36 -1.02
C PHE A 81 -19.69 8.44 -1.09
N THR A 82 -19.29 9.70 -0.90
CA THR A 82 -20.17 10.84 -0.72
C THR A 82 -19.91 11.93 -1.74
N ASN A 83 -20.90 12.81 -1.93
CA ASN A 83 -20.87 13.92 -2.89
C ASN A 83 -20.52 13.46 -4.31
N ALA A 84 -20.79 12.19 -4.63
CA ALA A 84 -20.33 11.61 -5.87
C ALA A 84 -21.15 12.09 -7.07
N THR A 85 -20.44 12.32 -8.16
CA THR A 85 -21.02 12.58 -9.48
C THR A 85 -20.38 11.61 -10.47
N LEU A 86 -21.20 11.03 -11.33
CA LEU A 86 -20.75 10.08 -12.35
C LEU A 86 -21.69 10.06 -13.54
N SER A 87 -21.18 9.60 -14.67
CA SER A 87 -21.96 9.23 -15.86
C SER A 87 -21.94 7.72 -16.03
N PHE A 88 -22.99 7.16 -16.58
CA PHE A 88 -23.03 5.72 -16.82
C PHE A 88 -23.65 5.38 -18.19
N PHE A 89 -23.21 4.27 -18.71
CA PHE A 89 -23.80 3.54 -19.82
C PHE A 89 -23.90 2.07 -19.42
N ALA A 90 -25.03 1.46 -19.62
CA ALA A 90 -25.25 0.06 -19.26
C ALA A 90 -26.10 -0.64 -20.33
N ASP A 91 -25.77 -1.86 -20.63
CA ASP A 91 -26.59 -2.80 -21.36
C ASP A 91 -26.63 -4.17 -20.66
N LYS A 92 -27.15 -5.19 -21.32
CA LYS A 92 -27.26 -6.54 -20.75
C LYS A 92 -25.90 -7.15 -20.38
N ASN A 93 -24.83 -6.78 -21.07
CA ASN A 93 -23.53 -7.42 -20.97
C ASN A 93 -22.50 -6.57 -20.20
N ASP A 94 -22.62 -5.24 -20.33
CA ASP A 94 -21.62 -4.31 -19.84
C ASP A 94 -22.23 -3.14 -19.03
N ILE A 95 -21.49 -2.69 -18.04
CA ILE A 95 -21.71 -1.37 -17.39
C ILE A 95 -20.42 -0.58 -17.50
N LEU A 96 -20.51 0.61 -18.03
CA LEU A 96 -19.43 1.59 -18.08
C LEU A 96 -19.82 2.80 -17.24
N ILE A 97 -19.05 3.09 -16.21
CA ILE A 97 -19.20 4.27 -15.36
C ILE A 97 -18.00 5.18 -15.63
N LYS A 98 -18.23 6.45 -15.88
CA LYS A 98 -17.19 7.43 -16.23
C LYS A 98 -17.32 8.72 -15.43
N ASN A 99 -16.25 9.51 -15.48
CA ASN A 99 -16.19 10.83 -14.85
C ASN A 99 -16.57 10.79 -13.38
N ILE A 100 -16.08 9.76 -12.67
CA ILE A 100 -16.36 9.61 -11.25
C ILE A 100 -15.57 10.65 -10.48
N LEU A 101 -16.30 11.48 -9.75
CA LEU A 101 -15.78 12.47 -8.81
C LEU A 101 -16.50 12.24 -7.47
N GLY A 102 -15.83 12.42 -6.35
CA GLY A 102 -16.47 12.30 -5.04
C GLY A 102 -15.45 12.13 -3.92
N ASP A 103 -15.96 11.89 -2.71
CA ASP A 103 -15.15 11.70 -1.52
C ASP A 103 -15.35 10.26 -0.99
N LEU A 104 -14.28 9.48 -0.98
CA LEU A 104 -14.26 8.14 -0.38
C LEU A 104 -13.81 8.29 1.08
N ASN A 105 -14.78 8.33 2.01
CA ASN A 105 -14.60 8.92 3.33
C ASN A 105 -13.97 10.33 3.15
N ASP A 106 -12.70 10.52 3.54
CA ASP A 106 -12.01 11.82 3.45
C ASP A 106 -10.99 11.89 2.30
N ILE A 107 -10.94 10.86 1.45
CA ILE A 107 -10.06 10.79 0.27
C ILE A 107 -10.80 11.30 -0.95
N LYS A 108 -10.28 12.36 -1.57
CA LYS A 108 -10.84 12.91 -2.82
C LYS A 108 -10.53 12.00 -3.99
N ILE A 109 -11.58 11.58 -4.69
CA ILE A 109 -11.50 10.76 -5.91
C ILE A 109 -11.82 11.64 -7.10
N SER A 110 -11.03 11.51 -8.15
CA SER A 110 -11.23 12.22 -9.43
C SER A 110 -10.82 11.34 -10.62
N ASP A 111 -11.28 11.74 -11.80
CA ASP A 111 -11.00 11.07 -13.07
C ASP A 111 -11.27 9.56 -13.02
N GLY A 112 -12.32 9.17 -12.30
CA GLY A 112 -12.63 7.75 -12.10
C GLY A 112 -13.44 7.17 -13.25
N ASP A 113 -13.03 5.95 -13.67
CA ASP A 113 -13.75 5.12 -14.62
C ASP A 113 -13.88 3.71 -14.07
N ILE A 114 -15.04 3.07 -14.27
CA ILE A 114 -15.27 1.66 -13.94
C ILE A 114 -15.91 0.97 -15.14
N LYS A 115 -15.35 -0.15 -15.56
CA LYS A 115 -15.97 -1.05 -16.53
C LYS A 115 -16.30 -2.37 -15.85
N ILE A 116 -17.55 -2.81 -15.97
CA ILE A 116 -18.04 -4.10 -15.48
C ILE A 116 -18.52 -4.89 -16.69
N ASN A 117 -18.06 -6.13 -16.83
CA ASN A 117 -18.48 -7.06 -17.86
C ASN A 117 -19.02 -8.34 -17.22
N PHE A 118 -20.13 -8.85 -17.71
CA PHE A 118 -20.84 -10.01 -17.16
C PHE A 118 -20.67 -11.29 -17.99
N GLU A 119 -19.84 -11.28 -19.04
CA GLU A 119 -19.53 -12.47 -19.80
C GLU A 119 -18.68 -13.45 -18.98
N ASN A 120 -19.18 -14.67 -18.76
CA ASN A 120 -18.46 -15.72 -18.02
C ASN A 120 -18.01 -15.32 -16.59
N GLY A 121 -18.93 -14.81 -15.80
CA GLY A 121 -18.66 -14.28 -14.45
C GLY A 121 -18.69 -12.76 -14.45
N VAL A 122 -18.09 -12.13 -13.46
CA VAL A 122 -18.05 -10.66 -13.37
C VAL A 122 -16.61 -10.18 -13.41
N LYS A 123 -16.30 -9.33 -14.41
CA LYS A 123 -14.98 -8.70 -14.52
C LYS A 123 -15.13 -7.20 -14.29
N ILE A 124 -14.46 -6.67 -13.28
CA ILE A 124 -14.47 -5.26 -12.94
C ILE A 124 -13.07 -4.71 -13.19
N ARG A 125 -12.99 -3.58 -13.88
CA ARG A 125 -11.76 -2.80 -14.05
C ARG A 125 -12.06 -1.35 -13.72
N SER A 126 -11.16 -0.72 -12.98
CA SER A 126 -11.31 0.67 -12.56
C SER A 126 -9.98 1.40 -12.63
N ASN A 127 -10.03 2.66 -13.03
CA ASN A 127 -8.94 3.61 -12.91
C ASN A 127 -9.49 4.86 -12.22
N PHE A 128 -8.74 5.44 -11.30
CA PHE A 128 -9.10 6.70 -10.67
C PHE A 128 -7.88 7.39 -10.07
N LYS A 129 -7.96 8.69 -9.90
CA LYS A 129 -6.99 9.46 -9.13
C LYS A 129 -7.51 9.67 -7.72
N SER A 130 -6.61 9.62 -6.74
CA SER A 130 -6.93 9.97 -5.35
C SER A 130 -5.97 11.01 -4.82
N LYS A 131 -6.53 11.98 -4.10
CA LYS A 131 -5.76 12.93 -3.30
C LYS A 131 -6.01 12.62 -1.84
N ILE A 132 -4.95 12.26 -1.16
CA ILE A 132 -4.94 11.90 0.26
C ILE A 132 -4.41 13.09 1.05
N ASP A 133 -5.14 13.51 2.08
CA ASP A 133 -4.73 14.53 3.03
C ASP A 133 -5.30 14.13 4.39
N LEU A 134 -4.62 13.19 5.04
CA LEU A 134 -5.07 12.56 6.27
C LEU A 134 -4.18 12.99 7.43
N ASP A 135 -4.81 13.59 8.43
CA ASP A 135 -4.19 13.80 9.74
C ASP A 135 -4.11 12.49 10.55
N LYS A 136 -3.59 12.61 11.76
CA LYS A 136 -3.40 11.49 12.68
C LYS A 136 -4.69 10.72 13.01
N GLU A 137 -5.81 11.41 13.18
CA GLU A 137 -7.10 10.81 13.55
C GLU A 137 -7.69 10.04 12.37
N LEU A 138 -7.75 10.68 11.21
CA LEU A 138 -8.27 10.12 9.97
C LEU A 138 -7.42 8.92 9.52
N LEU A 139 -6.10 9.04 9.53
CA LEU A 139 -5.21 7.94 9.16
C LEU A 139 -5.41 6.72 10.07
N ASN A 140 -5.59 6.92 11.37
CA ASN A 140 -5.87 5.82 12.31
C ASN A 140 -7.18 5.09 11.99
N ASN A 141 -8.22 5.81 11.56
CA ASN A 141 -9.48 5.21 11.16
C ASN A 141 -9.32 4.33 9.93
N TYR A 142 -8.52 4.77 8.93
CA TYR A 142 -8.17 3.95 7.77
C TYR A 142 -7.35 2.72 8.12
N ILE A 143 -6.37 2.86 8.99
CA ILE A 143 -5.53 1.74 9.45
C ILE A 143 -6.37 0.72 10.20
N LYS A 144 -7.34 1.13 11.01
CA LYS A 144 -8.30 0.22 11.66
C LYS A 144 -9.15 -0.53 10.64
N PHE A 145 -9.58 0.13 9.58
CA PHE A 145 -10.36 -0.49 8.51
C PHE A 145 -9.53 -1.54 7.74
N LEU A 146 -8.26 -1.25 7.45
CA LEU A 146 -7.32 -2.17 6.81
C LEU A 146 -6.85 -3.30 7.75
N ASN A 147 -7.36 -3.32 8.97
CA ASN A 147 -6.84 -4.13 10.07
C ASN A 147 -7.09 -5.63 9.89
N ASN A 148 -6.16 -6.25 9.23
CA ASN A 148 -5.69 -7.56 9.64
C ASN A 148 -4.50 -7.30 10.59
N ASN A 149 -4.72 -7.43 11.87
CA ASN A 149 -3.88 -7.50 13.08
C ASN A 149 -2.32 -7.50 13.01
N LYS A 150 -1.71 -7.14 11.90
CA LYS A 150 -0.26 -7.19 11.68
C LYS A 150 0.39 -5.81 11.48
N PHE A 151 -0.40 -4.79 11.19
CA PHE A 151 0.12 -3.42 11.19
C PHE A 151 -0.19 -2.82 12.56
N THR A 152 0.81 -2.77 13.38
CA THR A 152 0.83 -2.00 14.62
C THR A 152 0.37 -0.58 14.33
N LYS A 153 -0.39 0.00 15.24
CA LYS A 153 -0.93 1.36 15.20
C LYS A 153 0.12 2.34 14.67
N ALA A 154 0.18 2.54 13.35
CA ALA A 154 0.93 3.65 12.83
C ALA A 154 0.11 4.90 13.12
N ILE A 155 0.64 5.77 13.95
CA ILE A 155 0.06 7.06 14.26
C ILE A 155 0.81 8.05 13.39
N GLY A 156 0.11 8.79 12.53
CA GLY A 156 0.84 9.68 11.66
C GLY A 156 -0.03 10.51 10.73
N GLU A 157 0.62 11.25 9.86
CA GLU A 157 0.00 12.09 8.84
C GLU A 157 0.43 11.61 7.46
N LEU A 158 -0.45 11.73 6.48
CA LEU A 158 -0.17 11.34 5.10
C LEU A 158 -0.79 12.34 4.13
N ASN A 159 0.06 12.98 3.33
CA ASN A 159 -0.36 13.83 2.21
C ASN A 159 0.27 13.34 0.91
N GLY A 160 -0.55 13.15 -0.12
CA GLY A 160 -0.07 12.67 -1.41
C GLY A 160 -1.12 12.61 -2.51
N ASP A 161 -0.65 12.43 -3.74
CA ASP A 161 -1.47 12.26 -4.94
C ASP A 161 -1.15 10.91 -5.59
N PHE A 162 -2.18 10.13 -5.93
CA PHE A 162 -2.02 8.78 -6.42
C PHE A 162 -2.91 8.49 -7.63
N ASN A 163 -2.37 7.69 -8.55
CA ASN A 163 -3.11 7.03 -9.61
C ASN A 163 -3.36 5.57 -9.19
N ASN A 164 -4.59 5.15 -9.32
CA ASN A 164 -5.06 3.84 -8.89
C ASN A 164 -5.60 3.07 -10.08
N THR A 165 -5.23 1.80 -10.21
CA THR A 165 -5.83 0.86 -11.15
C THR A 165 -6.22 -0.41 -10.42
N PHE A 166 -7.45 -0.82 -10.59
CA PHE A 166 -8.01 -1.98 -9.93
C PHE A 166 -8.63 -2.93 -10.95
N SER A 167 -8.40 -4.21 -10.79
CA SER A 167 -9.12 -5.25 -11.52
C SER A 167 -9.50 -6.40 -10.59
N ILE A 168 -10.71 -6.93 -10.75
CA ILE A 168 -11.18 -8.10 -10.03
C ILE A 168 -11.97 -9.00 -10.99
N ASN A 169 -11.73 -10.29 -10.90
CA ASN A 169 -12.51 -11.31 -11.59
C ASN A 169 -13.26 -12.13 -10.54
N LEU A 170 -14.57 -12.25 -10.74
CA LEU A 170 -15.45 -13.09 -9.93
C LEU A 170 -15.96 -14.22 -10.82
N ASP A 171 -16.06 -15.42 -10.29
CA ASP A 171 -16.70 -16.55 -10.97
C ASP A 171 -18.23 -16.38 -11.08
N LYS A 172 -18.90 -17.34 -11.69
CA LYS A 172 -20.37 -17.34 -11.84
C LYS A 172 -21.12 -17.38 -10.49
N THR A 173 -20.45 -17.71 -9.39
CA THR A 173 -20.99 -17.72 -8.04
C THR A 173 -20.62 -16.47 -7.24
N TYR A 174 -20.05 -15.47 -7.89
CA TYR A 174 -19.55 -14.21 -7.32
C TYR A 174 -18.41 -14.38 -6.30
N LYS A 175 -17.66 -15.48 -6.36
CA LYS A 175 -16.43 -15.65 -5.58
C LYS A 175 -15.27 -15.02 -6.32
N VAL A 176 -14.38 -14.37 -5.59
CA VAL A 176 -13.16 -13.78 -6.12
C VAL A 176 -12.24 -14.89 -6.63
N GLU A 177 -11.96 -14.89 -7.93
CA GLU A 177 -10.96 -15.74 -8.57
C GLU A 177 -9.57 -15.10 -8.53
N ASN A 178 -9.54 -13.81 -8.87
CA ASN A 178 -8.30 -13.05 -8.94
C ASN A 178 -8.58 -11.56 -8.77
N TYR A 179 -7.59 -10.84 -8.27
CA TYR A 179 -7.60 -9.37 -8.25
C TYR A 179 -6.19 -8.83 -8.44
N ASN A 180 -6.10 -7.59 -8.93
CA ASN A 180 -4.87 -6.82 -8.98
C ASN A 180 -5.18 -5.36 -8.68
N TYR A 181 -4.45 -4.76 -7.76
CA TYR A 181 -4.56 -3.36 -7.41
C TYR A 181 -3.19 -2.70 -7.46
N ASN A 182 -3.05 -1.72 -8.34
CA ASN A 182 -1.84 -0.93 -8.49
C ASN A 182 -2.10 0.50 -8.01
N ILE A 183 -1.17 1.01 -7.25
CA ILE A 183 -1.12 2.39 -6.78
C ILE A 183 0.23 2.95 -7.20
N THR A 184 0.22 4.08 -7.89
CA THR A 184 1.44 4.84 -8.19
C THR A 184 1.22 6.30 -7.86
N GLY A 185 2.19 6.95 -7.26
CA GLY A 185 2.03 8.35 -6.91
C GLY A 185 3.18 8.92 -6.11
N ASN A 186 2.93 10.06 -5.50
CA ASN A 186 3.92 10.77 -4.70
C ASN A 186 3.35 11.09 -3.31
N ILE A 187 4.05 10.67 -2.29
CA ILE A 187 3.88 11.14 -0.93
C ILE A 187 4.64 12.46 -0.82
N LYS A 188 3.93 13.57 -0.70
CA LYS A 188 4.52 14.90 -0.54
C LYS A 188 5.16 15.03 0.82
N ASN A 189 4.38 14.70 1.84
CA ASN A 189 4.81 14.68 3.24
C ASN A 189 4.07 13.57 3.98
N SER A 190 4.77 12.90 4.88
CA SER A 190 4.17 11.98 5.84
C SER A 190 5.01 11.91 7.09
N LYS A 191 4.36 11.66 8.21
CA LYS A 191 4.97 11.43 9.52
C LYS A 191 4.38 10.17 10.13
N PHE A 192 5.24 9.24 10.52
CA PHE A 192 4.85 8.00 11.17
C PHE A 192 5.52 7.91 12.54
N GLU A 193 4.73 7.92 13.62
CA GLU A 193 5.21 7.72 14.96
C GLU A 193 5.40 6.23 15.23
N LEU A 194 6.56 5.84 15.74
CA LEU A 194 6.83 4.47 16.14
C LEU A 194 6.10 4.16 17.47
N GLN A 195 5.37 3.07 17.51
CA GLN A 195 4.66 2.63 18.73
C GLN A 195 5.62 2.43 19.91
N HIS A 196 6.80 1.92 19.61
CA HIS A 196 7.91 1.78 20.54
C HIS A 196 9.12 2.50 19.94
N PRO A 197 9.57 3.59 20.55
CA PRO A 197 10.75 4.29 20.08
C PRO A 197 11.94 3.34 19.96
N PHE A 198 12.65 3.45 18.84
CA PHE A 198 13.79 2.59 18.57
C PHE A 198 15.03 3.16 19.23
N LYS A 199 15.57 2.42 20.18
CA LYS A 199 16.79 2.75 20.92
C LYS A 199 17.71 1.55 20.97
N ASN A 200 18.97 1.76 20.69
CA ASN A 200 20.01 0.75 20.84
C ASN A 200 21.35 1.41 21.21
N ASN A 201 22.37 0.59 21.48
CA ASN A 201 23.71 1.09 21.88
C ASN A 201 24.52 1.65 20.70
N PHE A 202 24.05 1.50 19.45
CA PHE A 202 24.76 1.94 18.24
C PHE A 202 24.33 3.33 17.80
N ILE A 203 23.13 3.77 18.18
CA ILE A 203 22.53 5.05 17.79
C ILE A 203 22.41 5.90 19.04
N LYS A 204 22.91 7.14 18.97
CA LYS A 204 22.91 8.07 20.12
C LYS A 204 21.50 8.54 20.47
N ASN A 205 20.73 8.91 19.47
CA ASN A 205 19.40 9.46 19.62
C ASN A 205 18.34 8.37 19.47
N GLU A 206 17.31 8.43 20.32
CA GLU A 206 16.15 7.57 20.17
C GLU A 206 15.33 7.98 18.94
N ILE A 207 15.03 7.02 18.06
CA ILE A 207 14.17 7.26 16.88
C ILE A 207 12.72 7.08 17.32
N LYS A 208 11.93 8.15 17.27
CA LYS A 208 10.51 8.17 17.63
C LYS A 208 9.61 8.21 16.40
N ASP A 209 10.04 8.95 15.40
CA ASP A 209 9.29 9.22 14.19
C ASP A 209 10.11 8.89 12.95
N ILE A 210 9.43 8.52 11.89
CA ILE A 210 9.99 8.43 10.54
C ILE A 210 9.15 9.33 9.65
N ASN A 211 9.81 10.30 9.04
CA ASN A 211 9.18 11.26 8.14
C ASN A 211 9.60 11.00 6.72
N PHE A 212 8.69 11.14 5.77
CA PHE A 212 9.00 11.05 4.36
C PHE A 212 8.61 12.35 3.65
N SER A 213 9.41 12.72 2.65
CA SER A 213 9.15 13.88 1.81
C SER A 213 9.47 13.57 0.37
N ASN A 214 8.56 13.95 -0.55
CA ASN A 214 8.72 13.72 -1.99
C ASN A 214 9.06 12.25 -2.31
N LEU A 215 8.37 11.31 -1.69
CA LEU A 215 8.55 9.88 -1.90
C LEU A 215 7.65 9.40 -3.05
N ASN A 216 8.25 9.09 -4.20
CA ASN A 216 7.58 8.39 -5.28
C ASN A 216 7.33 6.95 -4.84
N LEU A 217 6.08 6.50 -4.95
CA LEU A 217 5.63 5.21 -4.48
C LEU A 217 4.99 4.43 -5.62
N ALA A 218 5.31 3.14 -5.71
CA ALA A 218 4.58 2.18 -6.51
C ALA A 218 4.24 0.95 -5.66
N MET A 219 2.96 0.58 -5.62
CA MET A 219 2.47 -0.57 -4.88
C MET A 219 1.65 -1.45 -5.81
N ASN A 220 1.82 -2.76 -5.67
CA ASN A 220 1.00 -3.75 -6.33
C ASN A 220 0.50 -4.78 -5.33
N PHE A 221 -0.79 -5.01 -5.33
CA PHE A 221 -1.46 -6.00 -4.50
C PHE A 221 -2.12 -7.05 -5.39
N SER A 222 -1.82 -8.30 -5.13
CA SER A 222 -2.46 -9.46 -5.75
C SER A 222 -2.72 -10.55 -4.70
N PRO A 223 -3.47 -11.61 -4.97
CA PRO A 223 -3.77 -12.66 -3.98
C PRO A 223 -2.54 -13.30 -3.35
N GLU A 224 -1.43 -13.39 -4.10
CA GLU A 224 -0.22 -14.07 -3.63
C GLU A 224 0.93 -13.13 -3.28
N THR A 225 0.91 -11.88 -3.76
CA THR A 225 2.07 -11.00 -3.70
C THR A 225 1.67 -9.56 -3.39
N ILE A 226 2.42 -8.94 -2.50
CA ILE A 226 2.40 -7.49 -2.29
C ILE A 226 3.81 -6.99 -2.65
N LYS A 227 3.87 -6.00 -3.54
CA LYS A 227 5.11 -5.31 -3.90
C LYS A 227 5.01 -3.85 -3.53
N LEU A 228 6.10 -3.30 -3.04
CA LEU A 228 6.24 -1.89 -2.69
C LEU A 228 7.59 -1.40 -3.16
N GLU A 229 7.60 -0.37 -3.99
CA GLU A 229 8.79 0.34 -4.42
C GLU A 229 8.66 1.80 -4.01
N GLY A 230 9.74 2.39 -3.50
CA GLY A 230 9.74 3.77 -3.06
C GLY A 230 11.09 4.43 -3.28
N GLU A 231 11.08 5.65 -3.81
CA GLU A 231 12.27 6.49 -3.97
C GLU A 231 11.95 7.92 -3.58
N GLY A 232 12.73 8.50 -2.67
CA GLY A 232 12.50 9.85 -2.20
C GLY A 232 13.43 10.26 -1.07
N LYS A 233 12.87 10.97 -0.11
CA LYS A 233 13.62 11.44 1.07
C LYS A 233 12.94 10.99 2.36
N TYR A 234 13.75 10.73 3.38
CA TYR A 234 13.31 10.43 4.73
C TYR A 234 14.09 11.23 5.76
N SER A 235 13.50 11.39 6.94
CA SER A 235 14.13 12.00 8.10
C SER A 235 13.78 11.24 9.37
N LEU A 236 14.73 11.17 10.32
CA LEU A 236 14.56 10.57 11.65
C LEU A 236 14.50 11.64 12.76
N ASN A 237 14.68 12.91 12.40
CA ASN A 237 14.74 14.05 13.33
C ASN A 237 13.89 15.25 12.90
N ASP A 238 13.09 15.14 11.83
CA ASP A 238 12.23 16.20 11.24
C ASP A 238 13.00 17.38 10.60
N ILE A 239 14.33 17.39 10.64
CA ILE A 239 15.15 18.52 10.18
C ILE A 239 15.91 18.12 8.92
N ASP A 240 16.67 17.04 9.01
CA ASP A 240 17.59 16.59 7.97
C ASP A 240 16.95 15.48 7.13
N PHE A 241 16.77 15.74 5.83
CA PHE A 241 16.18 14.78 4.90
C PHE A 241 17.21 14.15 3.99
N PHE A 242 17.34 12.84 4.07
CA PHE A 242 18.28 12.01 3.33
C PHE A 242 17.57 11.19 2.25
N LYS A 243 18.33 10.74 1.25
CA LYS A 243 17.79 9.89 0.19
C LYS A 243 17.45 8.49 0.73
N ILE A 244 16.38 7.94 0.21
CA ILE A 244 15.97 6.56 0.42
C ILE A 244 15.47 5.94 -0.87
N ASN A 245 15.88 4.69 -1.09
CA ASN A 245 15.33 3.81 -2.12
C ASN A 245 15.01 2.47 -1.47
N LEU A 246 13.78 2.00 -1.62
CA LEU A 246 13.33 0.74 -1.05
C LEU A 246 12.58 -0.07 -2.09
N ASN A 247 12.78 -1.38 -2.04
CA ASN A 247 12.00 -2.36 -2.77
C ASN A 247 11.65 -3.50 -1.83
N ASN A 248 10.37 -3.73 -1.64
CA ASN A 248 9.86 -4.77 -0.77
C ASN A 248 8.92 -5.69 -1.53
N GLU A 249 9.08 -6.98 -1.36
CA GLU A 249 8.16 -8.00 -1.86
C GLU A 249 7.76 -8.93 -0.72
N ILE A 250 6.45 -9.08 -0.54
CA ILE A 250 5.84 -10.06 0.37
C ILE A 250 5.14 -11.11 -0.50
N LYS A 251 5.60 -12.34 -0.46
CA LYS A 251 4.99 -13.46 -1.19
C LYS A 251 4.69 -14.59 -0.21
N LYS A 252 3.40 -14.83 0.07
CA LYS A 252 2.94 -15.75 1.12
C LYS A 252 3.61 -15.40 2.47
N ASP A 253 4.48 -16.28 2.97
CA ASP A 253 5.19 -16.12 4.25
C ASP A 253 6.62 -15.55 4.09
N LYS A 254 7.00 -15.17 2.86
CA LYS A 254 8.34 -14.64 2.57
C LYS A 254 8.28 -13.14 2.43
N PHE A 255 9.16 -12.45 3.12
CA PHE A 255 9.39 -11.02 3.07
C PHE A 255 10.79 -10.77 2.53
N ASN A 256 10.92 -10.03 1.44
CA ASN A 256 12.18 -9.59 0.85
C ASN A 256 12.26 -8.07 0.90
N LEU A 257 13.38 -7.53 1.35
CA LEU A 257 13.63 -6.09 1.41
C LEU A 257 14.99 -5.77 0.82
N LEU A 258 15.01 -4.89 -0.17
CA LEU A 258 16.18 -4.18 -0.63
C LEU A 258 16.03 -2.73 -0.19
N LEU A 259 16.96 -2.26 0.60
CA LEU A 259 16.98 -0.88 1.11
C LEU A 259 18.34 -0.26 0.80
N ASN A 260 18.31 0.95 0.27
CA ASN A 260 19.48 1.79 0.11
C ASN A 260 19.13 3.20 0.59
N LEU A 261 19.89 3.71 1.53
CA LEU A 261 19.64 5.03 2.08
C LEU A 261 20.94 5.77 2.44
N ASP A 262 20.88 7.07 2.34
CA ASP A 262 21.90 7.94 2.93
C ASP A 262 21.58 8.11 4.41
N TYR A 263 22.61 7.93 5.27
CA TYR A 263 22.45 7.93 6.72
C TYR A 263 23.26 9.07 7.34
N GLY A 264 22.57 10.04 7.92
CA GLY A 264 23.17 11.23 8.54
C GLY A 264 23.39 11.12 10.06
N GLU A 265 22.60 10.30 10.75
CA GLU A 265 22.60 10.23 12.21
C GLU A 265 23.91 9.66 12.79
N ASP A 266 24.13 9.89 14.08
CA ASP A 266 25.26 9.32 14.81
C ASP A 266 25.24 7.79 14.79
N LEU A 267 26.38 7.18 14.52
CA LEU A 267 26.59 5.73 14.62
C LEU A 267 27.88 5.45 15.36
N LYS A 268 27.81 4.57 16.36
CA LYS A 268 28.95 4.15 17.18
C LYS A 268 29.00 2.62 17.28
N LEU A 269 30.11 2.03 16.93
CA LEU A 269 30.37 0.60 17.05
C LEU A 269 31.52 0.37 18.03
N ASP A 270 31.17 0.22 19.30
CA ASP A 270 32.15 0.16 20.41
C ASP A 270 33.14 -1.00 20.25
N ILE A 271 32.72 -2.15 19.77
CA ILE A 271 33.57 -3.35 19.62
C ILE A 271 34.79 -3.11 18.72
N ILE A 272 34.69 -2.23 17.75
CA ILE A 272 35.78 -1.86 16.83
C ILE A 272 36.22 -0.42 16.99
N ASN A 273 35.79 0.22 18.09
CA ASN A 273 36.08 1.64 18.38
C ASN A 273 35.85 2.56 17.19
N TYR A 274 34.75 2.35 16.46
CA TYR A 274 34.38 3.16 15.30
C TYR A 274 33.23 4.11 15.66
N LYS A 275 33.39 5.38 15.29
CA LYS A 275 32.35 6.39 15.37
C LYS A 275 32.25 7.07 14.01
N LYS A 276 31.04 7.13 13.43
CA LYS A 276 30.78 7.92 12.22
C LYS A 276 31.06 9.40 12.51
N SER A 277 31.68 10.11 11.55
CA SER A 277 31.91 11.56 11.66
C SER A 277 30.57 12.30 11.72
N GLU A 278 30.46 13.32 12.60
CA GLU A 278 29.18 14.02 12.86
C GLU A 278 28.57 14.63 11.58
N ASP A 279 29.39 15.27 10.75
CA ASP A 279 28.94 15.93 9.51
C ASP A 279 28.98 15.02 8.28
N ALA A 280 29.40 13.77 8.41
CA ALA A 280 29.49 12.86 7.28
C ALA A 280 28.15 12.20 6.99
N ILE A 281 27.81 12.08 5.71
CA ILE A 281 26.70 11.25 5.25
C ILE A 281 27.30 9.90 4.84
N ALA A 282 26.79 8.83 5.45
CA ALA A 282 27.12 7.46 5.08
C ALA A 282 26.03 6.89 4.14
N ASN A 283 26.39 5.88 3.36
CA ASN A 283 25.43 5.09 2.60
C ASN A 283 25.24 3.74 3.28
N LEU A 284 23.98 3.36 3.54
CA LEU A 284 23.59 2.08 4.10
C LEU A 284 22.79 1.30 3.05
N SER A 285 23.31 0.13 2.68
CA SER A 285 22.63 -0.82 1.81
C SER A 285 22.30 -2.10 2.56
N LEU A 286 21.06 -2.56 2.47
CA LEU A 286 20.57 -3.77 3.12
C LEU A 286 19.80 -4.63 2.12
N ASN A 287 20.16 -5.93 2.06
CA ASN A 287 19.37 -6.96 1.41
C ASN A 287 18.98 -7.99 2.46
N LEU A 288 17.68 -8.05 2.76
CA LEU A 288 17.12 -8.87 3.83
C LEU A 288 16.01 -9.77 3.31
N GLN A 289 16.03 -11.02 3.73
CA GLN A 289 14.96 -11.99 3.54
C GLN A 289 14.47 -12.48 4.90
N LYS A 290 13.16 -12.57 5.08
CA LYS A 290 12.55 -13.09 6.30
C LYS A 290 11.49 -14.12 5.94
N ASN A 291 11.56 -15.27 6.59
CA ASN A 291 10.51 -16.29 6.68
C ASN A 291 9.97 -16.31 8.12
N LYS A 292 8.95 -17.11 8.41
CA LYS A 292 8.30 -17.16 9.74
C LYS A 292 9.27 -17.04 10.93
N ASN A 293 10.32 -17.86 10.98
CA ASN A 293 11.22 -17.95 12.14
C ASN A 293 12.68 -17.62 11.80
N GLU A 294 12.96 -17.33 10.55
CA GLU A 294 14.32 -17.11 10.07
C GLU A 294 14.41 -15.75 9.38
N THR A 295 15.41 -14.97 9.75
CA THR A 295 15.78 -13.73 9.08
C THR A 295 17.19 -13.89 8.54
N LYS A 296 17.36 -13.71 7.24
CA LYS A 296 18.65 -13.73 6.57
C LYS A 296 18.99 -12.35 6.04
N ILE A 297 20.08 -11.79 6.52
CA ILE A 297 20.69 -10.59 5.94
C ILE A 297 21.71 -11.07 4.91
N ILE A 298 21.32 -11.06 3.63
CA ILE A 298 22.18 -11.50 2.52
C ILE A 298 23.38 -10.57 2.41
N ASN A 299 23.14 -9.26 2.51
CA ASN A 299 24.18 -8.24 2.51
C ASN A 299 23.73 -7.06 3.37
N LEU A 300 24.61 -6.59 4.22
CA LEU A 300 24.56 -5.29 4.88
C LEU A 300 25.87 -4.58 4.59
N GLN A 301 25.80 -3.41 4.00
CA GLN A 301 26.96 -2.58 3.71
C GLN A 301 26.75 -1.17 4.24
N PHE A 302 27.75 -0.68 4.95
CA PHE A 302 27.82 0.69 5.44
C PHE A 302 29.10 1.33 4.89
N LEU A 303 28.95 2.48 4.21
CA LEU A 303 30.03 3.22 3.56
C LEU A 303 30.04 4.66 4.06
N GLU A 304 31.12 5.14 4.64
CA GLU A 304 31.35 6.52 5.01
C GLU A 304 32.72 7.00 4.50
N GLY A 305 32.73 7.77 3.42
CA GLY A 305 33.97 8.19 2.79
C GLY A 305 34.83 6.98 2.40
N LYS A 306 35.98 6.78 3.10
CA LYS A 306 36.88 5.63 2.91
C LYS A 306 36.57 4.48 3.88
N ASN A 307 35.71 4.68 4.85
CA ASN A 307 35.33 3.65 5.81
C ASN A 307 34.27 2.72 5.23
N SER A 308 34.47 1.41 5.39
CA SER A 308 33.56 0.38 4.86
C SER A 308 33.36 -0.71 5.91
N ILE A 309 32.12 -1.07 6.18
CA ILE A 309 31.74 -2.21 6.99
C ILE A 309 30.75 -3.04 6.19
N GLN A 310 31.06 -4.32 6.02
CA GLN A 310 30.21 -5.23 5.22
C GLN A 310 29.98 -6.53 5.98
N ILE A 311 28.74 -7.00 5.98
CA ILE A 311 28.32 -8.28 6.54
C ILE A 311 27.58 -9.06 5.45
N ASN A 312 27.99 -10.29 5.21
CA ASN A 312 27.38 -11.16 4.22
C ASN A 312 26.82 -12.43 4.87
N ASP A 313 25.61 -12.81 4.43
CA ASP A 313 24.89 -14.02 4.83
C ASP A 313 24.83 -14.16 6.36
N LEU A 314 24.26 -13.17 7.05
CA LEU A 314 23.97 -13.24 8.48
C LEU A 314 22.60 -13.89 8.69
N ASP A 315 22.58 -15.00 9.38
CA ASP A 315 21.38 -15.77 9.68
C ASP A 315 20.97 -15.55 11.16
N LEU A 316 19.71 -15.21 11.35
CA LEU A 316 19.07 -15.10 12.67
C LEU A 316 17.92 -16.10 12.75
N LYS A 317 17.88 -16.92 13.80
CA LYS A 317 16.76 -17.82 14.12
C LYS A 317 16.07 -17.32 15.40
N GLU A 318 14.77 -17.11 15.32
CA GLU A 318 13.98 -16.56 16.44
C GLU A 318 14.57 -15.26 16.99
N ASN A 319 15.06 -14.40 16.09
CA ASN A 319 15.78 -13.14 16.39
C ASN A 319 17.11 -13.31 17.15
N LYS A 320 17.64 -14.53 17.26
CA LYS A 320 18.96 -14.81 17.83
C LYS A 320 19.97 -15.08 16.73
N PHE A 321 21.18 -14.63 16.94
CA PHE A 321 22.29 -14.93 16.04
C PHE A 321 22.47 -16.46 15.87
N SER A 322 22.58 -16.90 14.62
CA SER A 322 22.81 -18.31 14.27
C SER A 322 24.13 -18.51 13.54
N SER A 323 24.34 -17.81 12.45
CA SER A 323 25.55 -17.92 11.64
C SER A 323 25.81 -16.68 10.81
N PHE A 324 27.00 -16.56 10.23
CA PHE A 324 27.34 -15.61 9.19
C PHE A 324 28.38 -16.22 8.23
N LYS A 325 28.49 -15.69 7.03
CA LYS A 325 29.52 -16.11 6.07
C LYS A 325 30.77 -15.28 6.18
N SER A 326 30.63 -13.95 6.13
CA SER A 326 31.78 -13.06 6.26
C SER A 326 31.41 -11.69 6.83
N ILE A 327 32.36 -11.12 7.54
CA ILE A 327 32.36 -9.74 8.00
C ILE A 327 33.66 -9.11 7.53
N SER A 328 33.59 -7.93 6.90
CA SER A 328 34.75 -7.14 6.48
C SER A 328 34.67 -5.75 7.06
N VAL A 329 35.75 -5.28 7.65
CA VAL A 329 35.85 -3.94 8.24
C VAL A 329 37.11 -3.28 7.69
N ASP A 330 36.93 -2.13 7.06
CA ASP A 330 38.02 -1.27 6.59
C ASP A 330 37.70 0.16 7.02
N THR A 331 38.35 0.60 8.09
CA THR A 331 38.17 1.94 8.68
C THR A 331 39.54 2.52 9.02
N LEU A 332 39.59 3.79 9.41
CA LEU A 332 40.85 4.43 9.77
C LEU A 332 41.67 3.59 10.77
N ASN A 333 41.01 2.95 11.71
CA ASN A 333 41.67 2.20 12.81
C ASN A 333 41.55 0.68 12.68
N ASN A 334 40.84 0.18 11.72
CA ASN A 334 40.59 -1.26 11.55
C ASN A 334 40.72 -1.65 10.06
N ASN A 335 41.42 -2.76 9.80
CA ASN A 335 41.45 -3.39 8.50
C ASN A 335 41.52 -4.90 8.69
N PHE A 336 40.36 -5.56 8.72
CA PHE A 336 40.28 -7.00 8.90
C PHE A 336 39.04 -7.61 8.25
N SER A 337 39.10 -8.91 8.06
CA SER A 337 37.95 -9.72 7.65
C SER A 337 37.84 -10.99 8.50
N ILE A 338 36.62 -11.39 8.76
CA ILE A 338 36.25 -12.63 9.43
C ILE A 338 35.48 -13.47 8.45
N LYS A 339 35.90 -14.69 8.20
CA LYS A 339 35.19 -15.68 7.37
C LYS A 339 34.83 -16.88 8.20
N ASN A 340 33.59 -17.30 8.10
CA ASN A 340 33.07 -18.50 8.74
C ASN A 340 32.85 -19.58 7.69
N GLU A 341 33.81 -20.49 7.59
CA GLU A 341 33.76 -21.66 6.71
C GLU A 341 33.65 -22.93 7.60
N LYS A 342 34.56 -23.92 7.47
CA LYS A 342 34.66 -25.03 8.43
C LYS A 342 35.21 -24.60 9.77
N LYS A 343 35.95 -23.50 9.79
CA LYS A 343 36.50 -22.80 10.96
C LYS A 343 36.37 -21.29 10.74
N ILE A 344 36.47 -20.55 11.83
CA ILE A 344 36.51 -19.09 11.78
C ILE A 344 37.93 -18.66 11.43
N PHE A 345 38.08 -17.97 10.31
CA PHE A 345 39.34 -17.39 9.86
C PHE A 345 39.28 -15.86 10.04
N ILE A 346 40.25 -15.34 10.76
CA ILE A 346 40.43 -13.90 10.93
C ILE A 346 41.70 -13.50 10.19
N LYS A 347 41.60 -12.57 9.27
CA LYS A 347 42.73 -12.01 8.53
C LYS A 347 42.64 -10.50 8.54
N GLY A 348 43.73 -9.81 8.88
CA GLY A 348 43.75 -8.36 8.93
C GLY A 348 45.14 -7.81 9.17
N ARG A 349 45.28 -6.50 9.01
CA ARG A 349 46.48 -5.73 9.26
C ARG A 349 46.39 -4.89 10.55
N LYS A 350 45.17 -4.53 10.94
CA LYS A 350 44.92 -3.59 12.02
C LYS A 350 43.59 -3.88 12.71
N PHE A 351 43.56 -3.88 14.02
CA PHE A 351 42.37 -3.99 14.84
C PHE A 351 42.50 -3.06 16.06
N ASP A 352 41.54 -2.15 16.25
CA ASP A 352 41.50 -1.29 17.43
C ASP A 352 40.77 -1.98 18.58
N ALA A 353 41.53 -2.50 19.54
CA ALA A 353 41.02 -3.24 20.67
C ALA A 353 40.71 -2.34 21.90
N THR A 354 40.77 -1.00 21.77
CA THR A 354 40.64 -0.05 22.88
C THR A 354 39.41 -0.32 23.76
N ASN A 355 38.30 -0.64 23.16
CA ASN A 355 37.04 -0.88 23.90
C ASN A 355 36.72 -2.35 24.15
N LEU A 356 37.54 -3.29 23.64
CA LEU A 356 37.27 -4.71 23.71
C LEU A 356 37.11 -5.23 25.14
N ALA A 357 37.95 -4.76 26.07
CA ALA A 357 37.90 -5.13 27.50
C ALA A 357 36.58 -4.68 28.16
N LYS A 358 36.08 -3.50 27.80
CA LYS A 358 34.76 -3.00 28.27
C LYS A 358 33.61 -3.83 27.79
N PHE A 359 33.69 -4.29 26.51
CA PHE A 359 32.68 -5.14 25.91
C PHE A 359 32.49 -6.46 26.63
N PHE A 360 33.59 -7.13 26.99
CA PHE A 360 33.53 -8.37 27.74
C PHE A 360 33.09 -8.20 29.21
N LYS A 361 33.41 -7.08 29.86
CA LYS A 361 32.94 -6.79 31.22
C LYS A 361 31.45 -6.57 31.34
N ASN A 362 30.78 -6.11 30.26
CA ASN A 362 29.34 -5.85 30.26
C ASN A 362 28.49 -7.07 29.86
N GLN A 363 29.13 -8.23 29.58
CA GLN A 363 28.46 -9.49 29.27
C GLN A 363 28.48 -10.51 30.42
N VAL A 364 29.11 -10.18 31.54
CA VAL A 364 29.09 -10.95 32.78
C VAL A 364 28.16 -10.24 33.76
#